data_6948a100b225d9e7360c6950af8172c7
#
_entry.id   6948a100b225d9e7360c6950af8172c7
#
_cell.length_a   1.000
_cell.length_b   1.000
_cell.length_c   1.000
_cell.angle_alpha   90.00
_cell.angle_beta   90.00
_cell.angle_gamma   90.00
#
_symmetry.space_group_name_H-M   'P 1'
#
loop_
_entity.id
_entity.type
_entity.pdbx_description
1 polymer ?
#
loop_
_entity_poly.entity_id
_entity_poly.type
_entity_poly.pdbx_seq_one_letter_code
_entity_poly.pdbx_strand_id
1 'polypeptide(L)'
;FSCFDAKKIGSDIQAGNASVILADVNNPFGFDKFITQYPNGKSFMWRQINECGKAHFAGDPLPAGCPIPKDAISKNIMRDTNGILHQIKLTQISDNNPTLIAMDEKPISAYSTDAKFYNSCFKVSENINDLLTNFLASEDPLPSKPLGKMPCYNYNQLTEDVKAGLAYSFVGEKNIINGIDRIIAIYADGRAYAWHQKAK
;
A
#
# COMPACT_ATOMS: atom_id res chain seq x y z
N PHE A 1 -28.88 0.73 21.28
CA PHE A 1 -28.58 1.78 22.26
C PHE A 1 -29.89 2.51 22.57
N SER A 2 -30.32 2.54 23.85
CA SER A 2 -31.59 3.19 24.29
C SER A 2 -31.61 4.70 24.04
N CYS A 3 -30.44 5.32 23.82
CA CYS A 3 -30.34 6.76 23.56
C CYS A 3 -30.30 7.11 22.05
N PHE A 4 -30.19 6.13 21.15
CA PHE A 4 -30.06 6.36 19.71
C PHE A 4 -31.30 5.89 18.96
N ASP A 5 -32.13 6.84 18.52
CA ASP A 5 -33.31 6.60 17.67
C ASP A 5 -33.00 7.08 16.24
N ALA A 6 -32.65 6.15 15.35
CA ALA A 6 -32.29 6.46 13.97
C ALA A 6 -33.44 7.11 13.18
N LYS A 7 -34.71 6.69 13.42
CA LYS A 7 -35.89 7.26 12.73
C LYS A 7 -36.10 8.71 13.15
N LYS A 8 -36.05 8.96 14.47
CA LYS A 8 -36.19 10.30 15.00
C LYS A 8 -35.07 11.23 14.53
N ILE A 9 -33.81 10.78 14.60
CA ILE A 9 -32.65 11.56 14.14
C ILE A 9 -32.80 11.91 12.65
N GLY A 10 -33.17 10.93 11.81
CA GLY A 10 -33.41 11.16 10.39
C GLY A 10 -34.53 12.18 10.12
N SER A 11 -35.65 12.08 10.82
CA SER A 11 -36.76 13.04 10.70
C SER A 11 -36.34 14.46 11.15
N ASP A 12 -35.59 14.56 12.25
CA ASP A 12 -35.12 15.85 12.78
C ASP A 12 -34.13 16.53 11.81
N ILE A 13 -33.25 15.77 11.15
CA ILE A 13 -32.36 16.29 10.11
C ILE A 13 -33.15 16.80 8.91
N GLN A 14 -34.12 16.02 8.40
CA GLN A 14 -34.97 16.41 7.28
C GLN A 14 -35.84 17.67 7.60
N ALA A 15 -36.28 17.80 8.83
CA ALA A 15 -37.03 18.96 9.29
C ALA A 15 -36.16 20.19 9.62
N GLY A 16 -34.84 20.09 9.53
CA GLY A 16 -33.91 21.17 9.89
C GLY A 16 -33.72 21.39 11.38
N ASN A 17 -34.23 20.48 12.24
CA ASN A 17 -34.13 20.56 13.70
C ASN A 17 -32.74 20.11 14.22
N ALA A 18 -31.92 19.50 13.37
CA ALA A 18 -30.56 19.10 13.66
C ALA A 18 -29.70 19.26 12.40
N SER A 19 -28.43 19.70 12.58
CA SER A 19 -27.45 19.74 11.53
C SER A 19 -26.70 18.41 11.45
N VAL A 20 -26.21 18.04 10.25
CA VAL A 20 -25.37 16.87 10.04
C VAL A 20 -24.06 17.28 9.40
N ILE A 21 -22.97 16.71 9.89
CA ILE A 21 -21.61 16.96 9.43
C ILE A 21 -21.01 15.61 9.00
N LEU A 22 -20.40 15.58 7.82
CA LEU A 22 -19.56 14.48 7.39
C LEU A 22 -18.21 14.60 8.11
N ALA A 23 -17.98 13.74 9.10
CA ALA A 23 -16.83 13.83 10.00
C ALA A 23 -15.62 13.06 9.49
N ASP A 24 -15.85 11.98 8.72
CA ASP A 24 -14.76 11.14 8.21
C ASP A 24 -15.28 10.40 6.97
N VAL A 25 -14.46 10.32 5.94
CA VAL A 25 -14.81 9.69 4.67
C VAL A 25 -14.08 8.38 4.53
N ASN A 26 -14.84 7.32 4.21
CA ASN A 26 -14.30 6.03 3.85
C ASN A 26 -13.34 5.43 4.91
N ASN A 27 -13.64 5.62 6.18
CA ASN A 27 -12.85 5.14 7.32
C ASN A 27 -13.73 4.48 8.43
N PRO A 28 -13.69 3.12 8.56
CA PRO A 28 -12.97 2.16 7.72
C PRO A 28 -13.49 2.18 6.28
N PHE A 29 -12.75 1.56 5.35
CA PHE A 29 -13.13 1.49 3.94
C PHE A 29 -14.61 1.09 3.77
N GLY A 30 -15.30 1.79 2.88
CA GLY A 30 -16.68 1.54 2.57
C GLY A 30 -17.70 2.22 3.52
N PHE A 31 -17.23 2.94 4.54
CA PHE A 31 -18.12 3.63 5.49
C PHE A 31 -17.71 5.08 5.69
N ASP A 32 -18.71 5.95 5.63
CA ASP A 32 -18.58 7.34 6.04
C ASP A 32 -19.09 7.52 7.47
N LYS A 33 -18.48 8.43 8.22
CA LYS A 33 -18.84 8.80 9.58
C LYS A 33 -19.56 10.13 9.59
N PHE A 34 -20.74 10.15 10.19
CA PHE A 34 -21.55 11.33 10.34
C PHE A 34 -21.71 11.71 11.81
N ILE A 35 -21.76 13.00 12.07
CA ILE A 35 -22.13 13.57 13.37
C ILE A 35 -23.31 14.49 13.16
N THR A 36 -24.39 14.31 13.93
CA THR A 36 -25.47 15.28 14.01
C THR A 36 -25.36 16.08 15.28
N GLN A 37 -25.75 17.34 15.20
CA GLN A 37 -25.73 18.28 16.30
C GLN A 37 -27.10 18.99 16.41
N TYR A 38 -27.64 18.98 17.60
CA TYR A 38 -28.89 19.67 17.95
C TYR A 38 -28.59 21.03 18.62
N PRO A 39 -29.53 22.01 18.52
CA PRO A 39 -29.34 23.31 19.19
C PRO A 39 -29.19 23.22 20.71
N ASN A 40 -29.70 22.16 21.33
CA ASN A 40 -29.59 21.93 22.78
C ASN A 40 -28.26 21.23 23.18
N GLY A 41 -27.27 21.10 22.26
CA GLY A 41 -25.99 20.52 22.53
C GLY A 41 -25.95 18.99 22.44
N LYS A 42 -27.06 18.29 22.26
CA LYS A 42 -27.08 16.85 22.01
C LYS A 42 -26.43 16.55 20.66
N SER A 43 -25.63 15.48 20.61
CA SER A 43 -24.96 15.04 19.38
C SER A 43 -25.01 13.52 19.29
N PHE A 44 -25.15 13.02 18.07
CA PHE A 44 -25.12 11.59 17.78
C PHE A 44 -24.14 11.34 16.65
N MET A 45 -23.48 10.19 16.69
CA MET A 45 -22.53 9.76 15.68
C MET A 45 -22.90 8.38 15.18
N TRP A 46 -22.83 8.19 13.85
CA TRP A 46 -23.02 6.89 13.23
C TRP A 46 -22.11 6.73 12.01
N ARG A 47 -22.00 5.49 11.56
CA ARG A 47 -21.37 5.16 10.27
C ARG A 47 -22.45 4.70 9.31
N GLN A 48 -22.27 5.06 8.05
CA GLN A 48 -23.16 4.66 6.97
C GLN A 48 -22.31 4.10 5.83
N ILE A 49 -22.75 2.99 5.23
CA ILE A 49 -22.10 2.43 4.05
C ILE A 49 -22.22 3.43 2.90
N ASN A 50 -21.08 3.72 2.26
CA ASN A 50 -21.02 4.58 1.07
C ASN A 50 -21.03 3.76 -0.23
N GLU A 51 -20.97 4.42 -1.39
CA GLU A 51 -21.00 3.74 -2.68
C GLU A 51 -19.79 2.82 -2.90
N CYS A 52 -18.60 3.20 -2.40
CA CYS A 52 -17.43 2.34 -2.44
C CYS A 52 -17.61 1.05 -1.64
N GLY A 53 -18.21 1.16 -0.47
CA GLY A 53 -18.54 0.00 0.38
C GLY A 53 -19.61 -0.88 -0.23
N LYS A 54 -20.66 -0.29 -0.79
CA LYS A 54 -21.73 -1.06 -1.45
C LYS A 54 -21.17 -1.91 -2.57
N ALA A 55 -20.40 -1.33 -3.49
CA ALA A 55 -19.79 -2.04 -4.61
C ALA A 55 -18.82 -3.13 -4.12
N HIS A 56 -17.94 -2.79 -3.16
CA HIS A 56 -16.95 -3.72 -2.63
C HIS A 56 -17.60 -4.96 -1.98
N PHE A 57 -18.58 -4.76 -1.10
CA PHE A 57 -19.23 -5.88 -0.39
C PHE A 57 -20.20 -6.66 -1.29
N ALA A 58 -20.65 -6.08 -2.40
CA ALA A 58 -21.40 -6.79 -3.43
C ALA A 58 -20.51 -7.58 -4.40
N GLY A 59 -19.20 -7.33 -4.39
CA GLY A 59 -18.25 -7.92 -5.35
C GLY A 59 -18.29 -7.24 -6.72
N ASP A 60 -18.86 -6.04 -6.80
CA ASP A 60 -18.96 -5.24 -8.02
C ASP A 60 -17.68 -4.41 -8.24
N PRO A 61 -17.41 -3.99 -9.50
CA PRO A 61 -16.33 -3.05 -9.79
C PRO A 61 -16.48 -1.75 -8.98
N LEU A 62 -15.39 -1.27 -8.41
CA LEU A 62 -15.41 -0.03 -7.63
C LEU A 62 -15.73 1.17 -8.53
N PRO A 63 -16.64 2.07 -8.12
CA PRO A 63 -16.88 3.33 -8.80
C PRO A 63 -15.60 4.17 -8.94
N ALA A 64 -15.54 5.01 -9.97
CA ALA A 64 -14.44 5.96 -10.16
C ALA A 64 -14.32 6.90 -8.93
N GLY A 65 -13.08 7.09 -8.45
CA GLY A 65 -12.79 7.90 -7.28
C GLY A 65 -12.84 7.15 -5.95
N CYS A 66 -13.26 5.89 -5.93
CA CYS A 66 -13.14 5.07 -4.73
C CYS A 66 -11.68 4.70 -4.48
N PRO A 67 -11.17 4.86 -3.24
CA PRO A 67 -9.87 4.34 -2.89
C PRO A 67 -9.88 2.81 -2.93
N ILE A 68 -8.73 2.22 -3.13
CA ILE A 68 -8.59 0.76 -3.12
C ILE A 68 -8.79 0.23 -1.69
N PRO A 69 -9.64 -0.78 -1.46
CA PRO A 69 -9.84 -1.38 -0.13
C PRO A 69 -8.54 -1.88 0.49
N LYS A 70 -8.37 -1.74 1.79
CA LYS A 70 -7.15 -2.19 2.50
C LYS A 70 -6.91 -3.69 2.39
N ASP A 71 -7.95 -4.49 2.26
CA ASP A 71 -7.88 -5.93 2.04
C ASP A 71 -7.47 -6.29 0.60
N ALA A 72 -7.87 -5.51 -0.40
CA ALA A 72 -7.35 -5.62 -1.76
C ALA A 72 -5.89 -5.11 -1.85
N ILE A 73 -5.56 -4.10 -1.06
CA ILE A 73 -4.21 -3.57 -0.90
C ILE A 73 -3.31 -4.55 -0.14
N SER A 74 -3.88 -5.42 0.71
CA SER A 74 -3.13 -6.27 1.63
C SER A 74 -2.20 -7.29 0.96
N LYS A 75 -2.42 -7.60 -0.32
CA LYS A 75 -1.53 -8.48 -1.09
C LYS A 75 -0.31 -7.76 -1.67
N ASN A 76 -0.34 -6.41 -1.73
CA ASN A 76 0.68 -5.62 -2.42
C ASN A 76 1.24 -4.47 -1.56
N ILE A 77 0.89 -4.41 -0.26
CA ILE A 77 1.35 -3.34 0.63
C ILE A 77 2.10 -3.92 1.82
N MET A 78 3.28 -3.40 2.03
CA MET A 78 4.10 -3.61 3.22
C MET A 78 3.93 -2.46 4.19
N ARG A 79 3.95 -2.78 5.47
CA ARG A 79 4.05 -1.78 6.52
C ARG A 79 5.48 -1.80 7.08
N ASP A 80 6.15 -0.66 7.07
CA ASP A 80 7.48 -0.54 7.66
C ASP A 80 7.44 -0.44 9.19
N THR A 81 8.61 -0.32 9.81
CA THR A 81 8.76 -0.21 11.26
C THR A 81 8.09 1.04 11.86
N ASN A 82 7.84 2.06 11.04
CA ASN A 82 7.15 3.29 11.43
C ASN A 82 5.63 3.23 11.12
N GLY A 83 5.14 2.09 10.61
CA GLY A 83 3.75 1.89 10.24
C GLY A 83 3.37 2.50 8.88
N ILE A 84 4.33 3.02 8.11
CA ILE A 84 4.12 3.56 6.77
C ILE A 84 3.87 2.41 5.79
N LEU A 85 2.88 2.58 4.93
CA LEU A 85 2.52 1.59 3.93
C LEU A 85 3.36 1.76 2.66
N HIS A 86 3.98 0.68 2.21
CA HIS A 86 4.74 0.62 0.96
C HIS A 86 4.11 -0.37 0.00
N GLN A 87 3.96 0.04 -1.26
CA GLN A 87 3.56 -0.82 -2.36
C GLN A 87 4.79 -1.32 -3.10
N ILE A 88 4.75 -2.56 -3.56
CA ILE A 88 5.80 -3.10 -4.41
C ILE A 88 5.36 -2.99 -5.86
N LYS A 89 6.12 -2.23 -6.62
CA LYS A 89 5.91 -1.99 -8.03
C LYS A 89 7.18 -2.28 -8.79
N LEU A 90 7.05 -2.71 -10.04
CA LEU A 90 8.11 -2.77 -11.02
C LEU A 90 7.77 -1.86 -12.20
N THR A 91 8.79 -1.21 -12.74
CA THR A 91 8.64 -0.34 -13.93
C THR A 91 8.53 -1.21 -15.18
N GLN A 92 7.45 -1.06 -15.93
CA GLN A 92 7.24 -1.78 -17.19
C GLN A 92 8.18 -1.30 -18.29
N ILE A 93 8.58 -2.21 -19.18
CA ILE A 93 9.39 -1.89 -20.37
C ILE A 93 8.55 -1.09 -21.39
N SER A 94 7.25 -1.40 -21.50
CA SER A 94 6.37 -0.88 -22.57
C SER A 94 6.15 0.62 -22.51
N ASP A 95 6.02 1.18 -21.30
CA ASP A 95 5.59 2.58 -21.10
C ASP A 95 6.35 3.30 -19.98
N ASN A 96 7.33 2.64 -19.36
CA ASN A 96 8.08 3.11 -18.20
C ASN A 96 7.21 3.44 -16.95
N ASN A 97 6.01 2.89 -16.86
CA ASN A 97 5.12 3.10 -15.71
C ASN A 97 5.33 2.04 -14.62
N PRO A 98 5.38 2.44 -13.33
CA PRO A 98 5.43 1.51 -12.22
C PRO A 98 4.09 0.79 -12.05
N THR A 99 4.10 -0.54 -12.15
CA THR A 99 2.93 -1.40 -12.00
C THR A 99 3.08 -2.30 -10.79
N LEU A 100 1.99 -2.51 -10.05
CA LEU A 100 1.96 -3.39 -8.88
C LEU A 100 2.25 -4.83 -9.29
N ILE A 101 3.11 -5.50 -8.52
CA ILE A 101 3.36 -6.94 -8.66
C ILE A 101 2.71 -7.70 -7.50
N ALA A 102 2.30 -8.93 -7.78
CA ALA A 102 1.69 -9.79 -6.77
C ALA A 102 2.73 -10.33 -5.79
N MET A 103 2.40 -10.33 -4.50
CA MET A 103 3.20 -10.94 -3.44
C MET A 103 2.46 -12.16 -2.88
N ASP A 104 3.17 -13.25 -2.65
CA ASP A 104 2.59 -14.50 -2.14
C ASP A 104 2.11 -14.41 -0.70
N GLU A 105 2.86 -13.69 0.11
CA GLU A 105 2.64 -13.62 1.55
C GLU A 105 2.81 -12.19 2.05
N LYS A 106 2.33 -11.94 3.27
CA LYS A 106 2.64 -10.69 3.95
C LYS A 106 4.16 -10.49 3.98
N PRO A 107 4.63 -9.28 3.74
CA PRO A 107 6.06 -9.00 3.75
C PRO A 107 6.68 -9.46 5.07
N ILE A 108 7.80 -10.15 4.96
CA ILE A 108 8.49 -10.73 6.11
C ILE A 108 9.03 -9.61 7.00
N SER A 109 9.52 -8.52 6.41
CA SER A 109 9.98 -7.35 7.13
C SER A 109 10.20 -6.17 6.19
N ALA A 110 9.95 -4.96 6.67
CA ALA A 110 10.37 -3.72 6.03
C ALA A 110 10.98 -2.81 7.09
N TYR A 111 12.05 -2.11 6.72
CA TYR A 111 12.73 -1.15 7.59
C TYR A 111 12.95 0.16 6.84
N SER A 112 12.48 1.26 7.42
CA SER A 112 12.69 2.60 6.91
C SER A 112 12.88 3.56 8.07
N THR A 113 13.93 4.36 8.06
CA THR A 113 14.17 5.44 9.04
C THR A 113 13.75 6.79 8.51
N ASP A 114 13.90 6.97 7.22
CA ASP A 114 13.37 8.09 6.46
C ASP A 114 13.13 7.61 5.01
N ALA A 115 12.62 8.50 4.19
CA ALA A 115 12.30 8.17 2.83
C ALA A 115 13.52 7.75 1.96
N LYS A 116 14.76 8.04 2.38
CA LYS A 116 16.01 7.69 1.65
C LYS A 116 16.50 6.29 1.99
N PHE A 117 16.21 5.80 3.20
CA PHE A 117 16.68 4.51 3.68
C PHE A 117 15.52 3.53 3.77
N TYR A 118 15.48 2.60 2.86
CA TYR A 118 14.44 1.59 2.78
C TYR A 118 15.08 0.24 2.47
N ASN A 119 14.72 -0.77 3.23
CA ASN A 119 15.04 -2.16 2.96
C ASN A 119 13.82 -3.02 3.27
N SER A 120 13.54 -4.01 2.45
CA SER A 120 12.46 -4.96 2.71
C SER A 120 12.77 -6.35 2.18
N CYS A 121 12.15 -7.35 2.80
CA CYS A 121 12.12 -8.73 2.37
C CYS A 121 10.67 -9.15 2.17
N PHE A 122 10.38 -9.83 1.07
CA PHE A 122 9.05 -10.33 0.74
C PHE A 122 9.16 -11.54 -0.20
N LYS A 123 8.02 -12.05 -0.62
CA LYS A 123 7.97 -13.13 -1.59
C LYS A 123 7.03 -12.74 -2.73
N VAL A 124 7.44 -13.00 -3.95
CA VAL A 124 6.71 -12.72 -5.19
C VAL A 124 6.13 -14.02 -5.73
N SER A 125 4.88 -13.98 -6.17
CA SER A 125 4.18 -15.13 -6.76
C SER A 125 4.31 -15.21 -8.27
N GLU A 126 4.74 -14.14 -8.91
CA GLU A 126 4.87 -14.06 -10.36
C GLU A 126 6.07 -14.86 -10.86
N ASN A 127 5.93 -15.44 -12.06
CA ASN A 127 7.00 -16.20 -12.69
C ASN A 127 8.15 -15.27 -13.08
N ILE A 128 9.38 -15.65 -12.77
CA ILE A 128 10.56 -14.82 -13.06
C ILE A 128 10.74 -14.54 -14.56
N ASN A 129 10.39 -15.46 -15.44
CA ASN A 129 10.49 -15.25 -16.88
C ASN A 129 9.51 -14.19 -17.38
N ASP A 130 8.31 -14.15 -16.79
CA ASP A 130 7.31 -13.13 -17.10
C ASP A 130 7.78 -11.76 -16.62
N LEU A 131 8.43 -11.70 -15.46
CA LEU A 131 9.02 -10.47 -14.94
C LEU A 131 10.17 -9.97 -15.84
N LEU A 132 11.07 -10.85 -16.27
CA LEU A 132 12.19 -10.51 -17.16
C LEU A 132 11.73 -10.02 -18.54
N THR A 133 10.57 -10.48 -19.00
CA THR A 133 10.02 -10.09 -20.30
C THR A 133 9.32 -8.73 -20.26
N ASN A 134 8.68 -8.39 -19.12
CA ASN A 134 7.77 -7.26 -19.06
C ASN A 134 8.31 -6.06 -18.26
N PHE A 135 9.32 -6.27 -17.41
CA PHE A 135 9.78 -5.22 -16.50
C PHE A 135 11.24 -4.83 -16.72
N LEU A 136 11.52 -3.58 -16.44
CA LEU A 136 12.82 -2.96 -16.68
C LEU A 136 13.87 -3.50 -15.71
N ALA A 137 14.90 -4.14 -16.25
CA ALA A 137 16.05 -4.56 -15.46
C ALA A 137 16.85 -3.35 -14.96
N SER A 138 17.41 -3.47 -13.76
CA SER A 138 18.35 -2.48 -13.23
C SER A 138 19.75 -2.78 -13.75
N GLU A 139 20.37 -1.81 -14.43
CA GLU A 139 21.71 -1.98 -15.03
C GLU A 139 22.83 -2.00 -13.99
N ASP A 140 22.63 -1.35 -12.86
CA ASP A 140 23.67 -1.25 -11.81
C ASP A 140 23.03 -1.28 -10.42
N PRO A 141 22.52 -2.46 -10.01
CA PRO A 141 21.90 -2.62 -8.72
C PRO A 141 22.96 -2.63 -7.60
N LEU A 142 22.83 -1.70 -6.67
CA LEU A 142 23.72 -1.56 -5.51
C LEU A 142 22.90 -1.77 -4.23
N PRO A 143 22.77 -3.02 -3.73
CA PRO A 143 22.06 -3.27 -2.49
C PRO A 143 22.53 -2.38 -1.36
N SER A 144 21.61 -1.81 -0.59
CA SER A 144 21.95 -0.99 0.57
C SER A 144 21.93 -1.82 1.85
N LYS A 145 22.83 -1.49 2.77
CA LYS A 145 22.86 -2.14 4.08
C LYS A 145 21.75 -1.57 4.96
N PRO A 146 20.92 -2.40 5.61
CA PRO A 146 19.93 -1.93 6.56
C PRO A 146 20.59 -1.19 7.72
N LEU A 147 20.00 -0.07 8.15
CA LEU A 147 20.46 0.68 9.33
C LEU A 147 20.11 -0.02 10.65
N GLY A 148 19.10 -0.90 10.62
CA GLY A 148 18.66 -1.67 11.77
C GLY A 148 18.84 -3.18 11.60
N LYS A 149 18.52 -3.91 12.68
CA LYS A 149 18.58 -5.38 12.67
C LYS A 149 17.43 -5.93 11.82
N MET A 150 17.76 -6.63 10.76
CA MET A 150 16.80 -7.18 9.79
C MET A 150 17.19 -8.63 9.46
N PRO A 151 16.72 -9.61 10.23
CA PRO A 151 17.16 -11.01 10.13
C PRO A 151 16.95 -11.65 8.75
N CYS A 152 15.91 -11.22 8.01
CA CYS A 152 15.63 -11.71 6.67
C CYS A 152 16.56 -11.13 5.59
N TYR A 153 17.26 -10.03 5.87
CA TYR A 153 18.05 -9.27 4.90
C TYR A 153 19.54 -9.49 5.11
N ASN A 154 20.12 -10.47 4.44
CA ASN A 154 21.56 -10.67 4.43
C ASN A 154 22.19 -9.82 3.32
N TYR A 155 22.64 -8.62 3.66
CA TYR A 155 23.25 -7.66 2.74
C TYR A 155 24.42 -8.24 1.94
N ASN A 156 25.34 -8.94 2.61
CA ASN A 156 26.52 -9.49 1.95
C ASN A 156 26.12 -10.54 0.91
N GLN A 157 25.28 -11.50 1.30
CA GLN A 157 24.81 -12.54 0.41
C GLN A 157 24.03 -11.97 -0.78
N LEU A 158 23.11 -11.02 -0.52
CA LEU A 158 22.35 -10.37 -1.60
C LEU A 158 23.27 -9.65 -2.58
N THR A 159 24.29 -8.97 -2.10
CA THR A 159 25.26 -8.27 -2.96
C THR A 159 26.03 -9.23 -3.85
N GLU A 160 26.49 -10.36 -3.31
CA GLU A 160 27.18 -11.41 -4.09
C GLU A 160 26.23 -12.07 -5.11
N ASP A 161 25.00 -12.41 -4.69
CA ASP A 161 24.02 -13.06 -5.55
C ASP A 161 23.56 -12.16 -6.71
N VAL A 162 23.38 -10.86 -6.46
CA VAL A 162 23.09 -9.88 -7.51
C VAL A 162 24.23 -9.81 -8.52
N LYS A 163 25.50 -9.74 -8.07
CA LYS A 163 26.68 -9.73 -8.94
C LYS A 163 26.82 -11.04 -9.74
N ALA A 164 26.49 -12.15 -9.13
CA ALA A 164 26.54 -13.47 -9.76
C ALA A 164 25.35 -13.77 -10.69
N GLY A 165 24.34 -12.89 -10.77
CA GLY A 165 23.11 -13.10 -11.54
C GLY A 165 22.17 -14.16 -10.96
N LEU A 166 22.34 -14.52 -9.70
CA LEU A 166 21.45 -15.44 -8.98
C LEU A 166 20.15 -14.77 -8.50
N ALA A 167 20.21 -13.44 -8.33
CA ALA A 167 19.06 -12.59 -8.08
C ALA A 167 18.93 -11.57 -9.22
N TYR A 168 17.78 -11.54 -9.87
CA TYR A 168 17.48 -10.63 -10.97
C TYR A 168 17.02 -9.30 -10.42
N SER A 169 17.66 -8.21 -10.81
CA SER A 169 17.38 -6.89 -10.29
C SER A 169 16.55 -6.05 -11.26
N PHE A 170 15.47 -5.47 -10.77
CA PHE A 170 14.51 -4.67 -11.53
C PHE A 170 14.45 -3.24 -10.98
N VAL A 171 14.11 -2.30 -11.85
CA VAL A 171 13.73 -0.96 -11.43
C VAL A 171 12.31 -1.02 -10.86
N GLY A 172 12.17 -0.73 -9.60
CA GLY A 172 10.87 -0.62 -8.94
C GLY A 172 10.17 0.68 -9.30
N GLU A 173 10.63 1.77 -8.73
CA GLU A 173 10.12 3.11 -8.99
C GLU A 173 11.29 4.08 -9.14
N LYS A 174 11.36 4.78 -10.28
CA LYS A 174 12.33 5.85 -10.50
C LYS A 174 11.93 7.09 -9.72
N ASN A 175 12.91 7.79 -9.17
CA ASN A 175 12.69 9.05 -8.46
C ASN A 175 11.57 8.96 -7.41
N ILE A 176 11.47 7.85 -6.69
CA ILE A 176 10.48 7.68 -5.62
C ILE A 176 10.60 8.80 -4.59
N ILE A 177 11.82 9.33 -4.45
CA ILE A 177 12.18 10.59 -3.83
C ILE A 177 13.22 11.23 -4.74
N ASN A 178 13.31 12.55 -4.77
CA ASN A 178 14.24 13.27 -5.64
C ASN A 178 15.66 12.69 -5.56
N GLY A 179 16.14 12.14 -6.69
CA GLY A 179 17.45 11.52 -6.85
C GLY A 179 17.60 10.13 -6.20
N ILE A 180 16.50 9.46 -5.87
CA ILE A 180 16.48 8.12 -5.27
C ILE A 180 15.55 7.19 -6.06
N ASP A 181 16.07 6.06 -6.49
CA ASP A 181 15.32 4.98 -7.11
C ASP A 181 15.06 3.84 -6.12
N ARG A 182 13.95 3.14 -6.27
CA ARG A 182 13.70 1.86 -5.63
C ARG A 182 14.11 0.74 -6.56
N ILE A 183 14.97 -0.14 -6.08
CA ILE A 183 15.40 -1.35 -6.79
C ILE A 183 14.87 -2.57 -6.07
N ILE A 184 14.54 -3.61 -6.84
CA ILE A 184 14.01 -4.86 -6.34
C ILE A 184 14.79 -6.02 -6.95
N ALA A 185 15.39 -6.86 -6.12
CA ALA A 185 16.01 -8.11 -6.54
C ALA A 185 15.07 -9.28 -6.24
N ILE A 186 14.87 -10.16 -7.22
CA ILE A 186 13.97 -11.31 -7.15
C ILE A 186 14.75 -12.56 -7.56
N TYR A 187 14.67 -13.58 -6.71
CA TYR A 187 15.24 -14.91 -6.97
C TYR A 187 14.24 -15.79 -7.72
N ALA A 188 14.73 -16.83 -8.38
CA ALA A 188 13.89 -17.78 -9.09
C ALA A 188 12.87 -18.53 -8.19
N ASP A 189 13.15 -18.61 -6.88
CA ASP A 189 12.25 -19.20 -5.88
C ASP A 189 11.21 -18.22 -5.31
N GLY A 190 11.15 -16.98 -5.86
CA GLY A 190 10.23 -15.92 -5.46
C GLY A 190 10.68 -15.10 -4.28
N ARG A 191 11.78 -15.44 -3.58
CA ARG A 191 12.33 -14.53 -2.56
C ARG A 191 12.70 -13.21 -3.19
N ALA A 192 12.35 -12.11 -2.54
CA ALA A 192 12.57 -10.78 -3.06
C ALA A 192 13.02 -9.80 -1.98
N TYR A 193 13.82 -8.84 -2.42
CA TYR A 193 14.43 -7.82 -1.59
C TYR A 193 14.31 -6.47 -2.29
N ALA A 194 13.92 -5.45 -1.56
CA ALA A 194 13.91 -4.09 -2.11
C ALA A 194 14.74 -3.15 -1.27
N TRP A 195 15.35 -2.18 -1.95
CA TRP A 195 16.12 -1.11 -1.32
C TRP A 195 16.01 0.19 -2.10
N HIS A 196 16.43 1.27 -1.48
CA HIS A 196 16.63 2.55 -2.14
C HIS A 196 18.11 2.75 -2.47
N GLN A 197 18.39 3.27 -3.65
CA GLN A 197 19.73 3.71 -4.07
C GLN A 197 19.67 5.06 -4.79
N LYS A 198 20.78 5.75 -4.91
CA LYS A 198 20.87 6.99 -5.70
C LYS A 198 20.50 6.71 -7.15
N ALA A 199 19.65 7.55 -7.72
CA ALA A 199 19.40 7.57 -9.15
C ALA A 199 20.69 7.93 -9.91
N LYS A 200 20.86 7.32 -11.08
CA LYS A 200 21.96 7.66 -12.01
C LYS A 200 21.55 8.72 -13.00
#